data_140fd0a585fedb8e98b7315df0693627
#
_entry.id   140fd0a585fedb8e98b7315df0693627
#
_cell.length_a   1.000
_cell.length_b   1.000
_cell.length_c   1.000
_cell.angle_alpha   90.00
_cell.angle_beta   90.00
_cell.angle_gamma   90.00
#
_symmetry.space_group_name_H-M   'P 1'
#
loop_
_entity.id
_entity.type
_entity.pdbx_description
1 polymer ?
#
loop_
_entity_poly.entity_id
_entity_poly.type
_entity_poly.pdbx_seq_one_letter_code
_entity_poly.pdbx_strand_id
1 'polypeptide(L)'
;VYKRQLIDFGFMMVISIVSIFIFTFIYFGSLNALLPKTNVSLKPVSESLTNKIFSWVEKRINTILILTFFVIFLSVVGFNKLTVENKFIDYFKSSSEIYKGLSLIDKKLGGTATLDVIIDAPSMGQEADFAFEDDFDEGFGDSLADEIQEQGYWFTSENLIFLESIHDYLEGRNEIGKVLSVSSGVKIAEIANNNNRLSDVELALLRSLLPEEIESQLLSSYISSDDNQVRLTARVIESLEGLNRKTFIESIDADLQNVFGLDVNQYSLTGISVIYSNLLQSLFGSLFGSMSIVFVSIFLMFLILFKSLNLALLGMVPNFLSAGAVIGTI
;
A
#
# COMPACT_ATOMS: atom_id res chain seq x y z
N VAL A 1 -11.64 13.53 3.10
CA VAL A 1 -13.10 13.44 2.82
C VAL A 1 -13.61 12.02 3.00
N TYR A 2 -13.01 11.03 2.38
CA TYR A 2 -13.45 9.62 2.45
C TYR A 2 -13.49 9.03 3.86
N LYS A 3 -12.48 9.33 4.70
CA LYS A 3 -12.43 8.83 6.08
C LYS A 3 -13.61 9.30 6.92
N ARG A 4 -14.07 10.53 6.72
CA ARG A 4 -15.20 11.12 7.43
C ARG A 4 -16.52 10.47 7.00
N GLN A 5 -16.72 10.28 5.70
CA GLN A 5 -17.91 9.58 5.17
C GLN A 5 -18.04 8.15 5.69
N LEU A 6 -16.91 7.41 5.82
CA LEU A 6 -16.92 6.06 6.35
C LEU A 6 -17.31 6.03 7.84
N ILE A 7 -16.84 7.00 8.61
CA ILE A 7 -17.21 7.15 10.03
C ILE A 7 -18.69 7.49 10.16
N ASP A 8 -19.20 8.45 9.39
CA ASP A 8 -20.60 8.84 9.39
C ASP A 8 -21.52 7.68 8.99
N PHE A 9 -21.12 6.89 7.99
CA PHE A 9 -21.82 5.67 7.61
C PHE A 9 -21.85 4.66 8.76
N GLY A 10 -20.73 4.45 9.45
CA GLY A 10 -20.65 3.59 10.63
C GLY A 10 -21.63 4.02 11.73
N PHE A 11 -21.69 5.31 12.05
CA PHE A 11 -22.64 5.87 13.02
C PHE A 11 -24.09 5.67 12.59
N MET A 12 -24.43 5.91 11.33
CA MET A 12 -25.78 5.66 10.79
C MET A 12 -26.17 4.18 10.92
N MET A 13 -25.28 3.26 10.66
CA MET A 13 -25.51 1.81 10.82
C MET A 13 -25.78 1.45 12.28
N VAL A 14 -24.99 1.95 13.22
CA VAL A 14 -25.18 1.70 14.67
C VAL A 14 -26.53 2.23 15.12
N ILE A 15 -26.87 3.48 14.78
CA ILE A 15 -28.16 4.11 15.13
C ILE A 15 -29.31 3.28 14.55
N SER A 16 -29.21 2.83 13.30
CA SER A 16 -30.22 2.02 12.63
C SER A 16 -30.45 0.69 13.33
N ILE A 17 -29.37 -0.02 13.69
CA ILE A 17 -29.44 -1.30 14.39
C ILE A 17 -30.08 -1.14 15.77
N VAL A 18 -29.65 -0.14 16.55
CA VAL A 18 -30.22 0.17 17.87
C VAL A 18 -31.70 0.54 17.76
N SER A 19 -32.06 1.35 16.76
CA SER A 19 -33.45 1.72 16.50
C SER A 19 -34.31 0.51 16.15
N ILE A 20 -33.86 -0.36 15.25
CA ILE A 20 -34.54 -1.60 14.88
C ILE A 20 -34.73 -2.47 16.11
N PHE A 21 -33.73 -2.61 16.96
CA PHE A 21 -33.82 -3.39 18.19
C PHE A 21 -34.89 -2.83 19.11
N ILE A 22 -34.91 -1.54 19.41
CA ILE A 22 -35.89 -0.87 20.26
C ILE A 22 -37.29 -1.01 19.67
N PHE A 23 -37.47 -0.71 18.37
CA PHE A 23 -38.75 -0.83 17.69
C PHE A 23 -39.28 -2.26 17.69
N THR A 24 -38.40 -3.26 17.52
CA THR A 24 -38.82 -4.67 17.56
C THR A 24 -39.42 -5.02 18.90
N PHE A 25 -38.84 -4.62 20.02
CA PHE A 25 -39.43 -4.88 21.35
C PHE A 25 -40.75 -4.13 21.57
N ILE A 26 -40.81 -2.87 21.17
CA ILE A 26 -42.04 -2.06 21.29
C ILE A 26 -43.16 -2.63 20.42
N TYR A 27 -42.85 -2.90 19.14
CA TYR A 27 -43.84 -3.44 18.21
C TYR A 27 -44.31 -4.82 18.58
N PHE A 28 -43.39 -5.71 18.92
CA PHE A 28 -43.75 -7.10 19.26
C PHE A 28 -44.58 -7.16 20.54
N GLY A 29 -44.24 -6.34 21.56
CA GLY A 29 -45.03 -6.23 22.77
C GLY A 29 -46.43 -5.66 22.52
N SER A 30 -46.53 -4.60 21.70
CA SER A 30 -47.82 -3.97 21.33
C SER A 30 -48.69 -4.90 20.49
N LEU A 31 -48.10 -5.62 19.51
CA LEU A 31 -48.80 -6.56 18.67
C LEU A 31 -49.37 -7.74 19.48
N ASN A 32 -48.58 -8.27 20.43
CA ASN A 32 -49.03 -9.32 21.33
C ASN A 32 -50.18 -8.90 22.25
N ALA A 33 -50.23 -7.62 22.63
CA ALA A 33 -51.29 -7.06 23.45
C ALA A 33 -52.59 -6.87 22.67
N LEU A 34 -52.49 -6.59 21.36
CA LEU A 34 -53.66 -6.38 20.46
C LEU A 34 -54.22 -7.69 19.89
N LEU A 35 -53.43 -8.73 19.79
CA LEU A 35 -53.86 -10.03 19.28
C LEU A 35 -54.72 -10.74 20.33
N PRO A 36 -55.91 -11.30 19.93
CA PRO A 36 -56.74 -12.07 20.82
C PRO A 36 -55.96 -13.29 21.35
N LYS A 37 -56.06 -13.56 22.64
CA LYS A 37 -55.47 -14.75 23.26
C LYS A 37 -56.12 -16.01 22.70
N THR A 38 -55.66 -16.47 21.57
CA THR A 38 -56.03 -17.78 21.04
C THR A 38 -55.22 -18.83 21.81
N ASN A 39 -55.91 -19.77 22.42
CA ASN A 39 -55.29 -21.00 22.97
C ASN A 39 -54.84 -21.87 21.80
N VAL A 40 -53.83 -21.40 21.08
CA VAL A 40 -53.18 -22.25 20.07
C VAL A 40 -52.34 -23.23 20.85
N SER A 41 -52.74 -24.47 20.90
CA SER A 41 -51.87 -25.59 21.25
C SER A 41 -50.79 -25.67 20.18
N LEU A 42 -49.74 -24.87 20.38
CA LEU A 42 -48.54 -24.94 19.58
C LEU A 42 -47.90 -26.30 19.86
N LYS A 43 -48.22 -27.28 19.02
CA LYS A 43 -47.26 -28.38 18.86
C LYS A 43 -46.01 -27.70 18.29
N PRO A 44 -44.92 -27.60 19.03
CA PRO A 44 -43.75 -26.87 18.56
C PRO A 44 -43.17 -27.63 17.36
N VAL A 45 -43.43 -27.12 16.17
CA VAL A 45 -42.79 -27.62 14.93
C VAL A 45 -41.26 -27.58 15.11
N SER A 46 -40.79 -26.64 15.91
CA SER A 46 -39.42 -26.49 16.37
C SER A 46 -38.91 -27.72 17.15
N GLU A 47 -39.71 -28.32 18.05
CA GLU A 47 -39.30 -29.48 18.84
C GLU A 47 -39.01 -30.71 17.96
N SER A 48 -39.83 -30.96 16.95
CA SER A 48 -39.64 -32.09 16.04
C SER A 48 -38.37 -31.92 15.17
N LEU A 49 -38.09 -30.71 14.70
CA LEU A 49 -36.88 -30.40 13.92
C LEU A 49 -35.65 -30.44 14.78
N THR A 50 -35.71 -29.81 15.96
CA THR A 50 -34.58 -29.77 16.89
C THR A 50 -34.20 -31.16 17.40
N ASN A 51 -35.19 -31.98 17.74
CA ASN A 51 -34.98 -33.37 18.17
C ASN A 51 -34.42 -34.27 17.05
N LYS A 52 -34.86 -34.07 15.80
CA LYS A 52 -34.30 -34.78 14.63
C LYS A 52 -32.83 -34.39 14.40
N ILE A 53 -32.51 -33.10 14.47
CA ILE A 53 -31.15 -32.61 14.31
C ILE A 53 -30.27 -33.15 15.48
N PHE A 54 -30.75 -33.04 16.70
CA PHE A 54 -30.05 -33.53 17.88
C PHE A 54 -29.75 -35.03 17.79
N SER A 55 -30.72 -35.86 17.47
CA SER A 55 -30.54 -37.31 17.32
C SER A 55 -29.62 -37.65 16.15
N TRP A 56 -29.63 -36.87 15.07
CA TRP A 56 -28.71 -37.04 13.95
C TRP A 56 -27.25 -36.68 14.34
N VAL A 57 -27.05 -35.56 15.08
CA VAL A 57 -25.76 -35.14 15.59
C VAL A 57 -25.20 -36.17 16.58
N GLU A 58 -26.00 -36.62 17.54
CA GLU A 58 -25.63 -37.62 18.53
C GLU A 58 -25.21 -38.94 17.89
N LYS A 59 -25.95 -39.38 16.86
CA LYS A 59 -25.69 -40.63 16.15
C LYS A 59 -24.43 -40.58 15.24
N ARG A 60 -24.00 -39.36 14.84
CA ARG A 60 -22.90 -39.16 13.89
C ARG A 60 -21.82 -38.21 14.41
N ILE A 61 -21.60 -38.18 15.71
CA ILE A 61 -20.67 -37.27 16.37
C ILE A 61 -19.25 -37.39 15.78
N ASN A 62 -18.79 -38.59 15.50
CA ASN A 62 -17.45 -38.83 14.93
C ASN A 62 -17.34 -38.25 13.50
N THR A 63 -18.39 -38.37 12.71
CA THR A 63 -18.41 -37.80 11.33
C THR A 63 -18.37 -36.27 11.38
N ILE A 64 -19.10 -35.67 12.33
CA ILE A 64 -19.12 -34.21 12.51
C ILE A 64 -17.76 -33.71 12.98
N LEU A 65 -17.13 -34.41 13.94
CA LEU A 65 -15.77 -34.05 14.41
C LEU A 65 -14.73 -34.14 13.29
N ILE A 66 -14.78 -35.19 12.46
CA ILE A 66 -13.89 -35.33 11.30
C ILE A 66 -14.11 -34.17 10.31
N LEU A 67 -15.37 -33.84 10.01
CA LEU A 67 -15.69 -32.74 9.11
C LEU A 67 -15.21 -31.38 9.67
N THR A 68 -15.41 -31.16 10.96
CA THR A 68 -14.93 -29.95 11.64
C THR A 68 -13.40 -29.85 11.56
N PHE A 69 -12.70 -30.94 11.86
CA PHE A 69 -11.24 -30.99 11.74
C PHE A 69 -10.76 -30.73 10.30
N PHE A 70 -11.47 -31.26 9.32
CA PHE A 70 -11.19 -31.01 7.90
C PHE A 70 -11.36 -29.54 7.53
N VAL A 71 -12.44 -28.89 8.02
CA VAL A 71 -12.66 -27.45 7.81
C VAL A 71 -11.55 -26.62 8.47
N ILE A 72 -11.15 -26.96 9.70
CA ILE A 72 -10.03 -26.29 10.39
C ILE A 72 -8.74 -26.44 9.55
N PHE A 73 -8.46 -27.65 9.09
CA PHE A 73 -7.25 -27.91 8.28
C PHE A 73 -7.26 -27.08 7.00
N LEU A 74 -8.38 -27.05 6.26
CA LEU A 74 -8.51 -26.21 5.07
C LEU A 74 -8.34 -24.73 5.38
N SER A 75 -8.92 -24.27 6.49
CA SER A 75 -8.79 -22.86 6.94
C SER A 75 -7.34 -22.48 7.22
N VAL A 76 -6.59 -23.35 7.88
CA VAL A 76 -5.16 -23.11 8.18
C VAL A 76 -4.33 -23.10 6.89
N VAL A 77 -4.58 -24.04 5.99
CA VAL A 77 -3.87 -24.09 4.68
C VAL A 77 -4.19 -22.87 3.84
N GLY A 78 -5.46 -22.45 3.79
CA GLY A 78 -5.88 -21.23 3.08
C GLY A 78 -5.26 -19.97 3.67
N PHE A 79 -5.29 -19.83 4.99
CA PHE A 79 -4.69 -18.69 5.68
C PHE A 79 -3.19 -18.53 5.39
N ASN A 80 -2.44 -19.63 5.33
CA ASN A 80 -1.00 -19.60 5.00
C ASN A 80 -0.72 -19.25 3.53
N LYS A 81 -1.70 -19.41 2.66
CA LYS A 81 -1.60 -19.03 1.24
C LYS A 81 -2.17 -17.65 0.93
N LEU A 82 -2.82 -17.03 1.91
CA LEU A 82 -3.42 -15.71 1.73
C LEU A 82 -2.32 -14.66 1.55
N THR A 83 -2.14 -14.20 0.34
CA THR A 83 -1.29 -13.05 0.03
C THR A 83 -2.16 -11.81 -0.10
N VAL A 84 -1.85 -10.80 0.72
CA VAL A 84 -2.55 -9.50 0.67
C VAL A 84 -1.93 -8.65 -0.44
N GLU A 85 -2.04 -9.15 -1.67
CA GLU A 85 -1.58 -8.44 -2.86
C GLU A 85 -2.74 -8.29 -3.82
N ASN A 86 -3.00 -7.05 -4.22
CA ASN A 86 -4.02 -6.75 -5.21
C ASN A 86 -3.40 -5.85 -6.29
N LYS A 87 -3.37 -6.33 -7.52
CA LYS A 87 -2.83 -5.60 -8.66
C LYS A 87 -3.91 -4.65 -9.16
N PHE A 88 -3.57 -3.40 -9.40
CA PHE A 88 -4.52 -2.42 -9.95
C PHE A 88 -5.14 -2.91 -11.28
N ILE A 89 -4.37 -3.62 -12.07
CA ILE A 89 -4.81 -4.20 -13.36
C ILE A 89 -5.96 -5.20 -13.15
N ASP A 90 -5.98 -5.96 -12.05
CA ASP A 90 -6.97 -7.01 -11.79
C ASP A 90 -8.36 -6.48 -11.39
N TYR A 91 -8.50 -5.18 -11.13
CA TYR A 91 -9.84 -4.55 -10.98
C TYR A 91 -10.63 -4.52 -12.28
N PHE A 92 -9.95 -4.66 -13.41
CA PHE A 92 -10.59 -4.65 -14.72
C PHE A 92 -10.79 -6.07 -15.23
N LYS A 93 -11.94 -6.31 -15.83
CA LYS A 93 -12.22 -7.61 -16.45
C LYS A 93 -11.18 -7.91 -17.53
N SER A 94 -10.59 -9.10 -17.53
CA SER A 94 -9.51 -9.51 -18.46
C SER A 94 -9.87 -9.37 -19.95
N SER A 95 -11.17 -9.37 -20.26
CA SER A 95 -11.67 -9.15 -21.65
C SER A 95 -11.75 -7.68 -22.04
N SER A 96 -11.64 -6.72 -21.09
CA SER A 96 -11.76 -5.29 -21.38
C SER A 96 -10.54 -4.74 -22.10
N GLU A 97 -10.73 -3.72 -22.92
CA GLU A 97 -9.62 -3.03 -23.60
C GLU A 97 -8.68 -2.34 -22.62
N ILE A 98 -9.22 -1.83 -21.50
CA ILE A 98 -8.43 -1.22 -20.42
C ILE A 98 -7.46 -2.24 -19.83
N TYR A 99 -7.92 -3.45 -19.49
CA TYR A 99 -7.04 -4.52 -18.98
C TYR A 99 -5.92 -4.86 -19.98
N LYS A 100 -6.28 -5.02 -21.24
CA LYS A 100 -5.31 -5.35 -22.31
C LYS A 100 -4.30 -4.22 -22.49
N GLY A 101 -4.76 -2.96 -22.50
CA GLY A 101 -3.90 -1.79 -22.59
C GLY A 101 -2.95 -1.66 -21.42
N LEU A 102 -3.45 -1.74 -20.18
CA LEU A 102 -2.64 -1.70 -18.96
C LEU A 102 -1.63 -2.85 -18.91
N SER A 103 -2.06 -4.07 -19.24
CA SER A 103 -1.17 -5.24 -19.27
C SER A 103 -0.07 -5.11 -20.34
N LEU A 104 -0.37 -4.46 -21.48
CA LEU A 104 0.64 -4.17 -22.51
C LEU A 104 1.64 -3.12 -22.02
N ILE A 105 1.17 -2.05 -21.39
CA ILE A 105 2.01 -1.01 -20.79
C ILE A 105 2.91 -1.62 -19.72
N ASP A 106 2.34 -2.42 -18.84
CA ASP A 106 3.06 -3.05 -17.74
C ASP A 106 4.22 -3.93 -18.24
N LYS A 107 3.96 -4.78 -19.25
CA LYS A 107 4.94 -5.72 -19.78
C LYS A 107 5.91 -5.12 -20.79
N LYS A 108 5.49 -4.10 -21.56
CA LYS A 108 6.26 -3.57 -22.70
C LYS A 108 6.88 -2.22 -22.42
N LEU A 109 6.29 -1.42 -21.54
CA LEU A 109 6.74 -0.06 -21.23
C LEU A 109 7.30 0.08 -19.80
N GLY A 110 7.58 -1.06 -19.16
CA GLY A 110 8.34 -1.09 -17.91
C GLY A 110 7.53 -0.90 -16.64
N GLY A 111 6.22 -1.15 -16.66
CA GLY A 111 5.38 -1.09 -15.46
C GLY A 111 4.30 -0.01 -15.51
N THR A 112 3.26 -0.20 -14.71
CA THR A 112 2.10 0.71 -14.62
C THR A 112 2.05 1.52 -13.34
N ALA A 113 2.65 1.03 -12.26
CA ALA A 113 2.70 1.74 -11.00
C ALA A 113 4.03 2.49 -10.84
N THR A 114 3.99 3.70 -10.27
CA THR A 114 5.19 4.49 -10.00
C THR A 114 5.63 4.36 -8.55
N LEU A 115 6.93 4.26 -8.36
CA LEU A 115 7.63 4.47 -7.11
C LEU A 115 8.53 5.68 -7.30
N ASP A 116 8.32 6.72 -6.53
CA ASP A 116 9.11 7.93 -6.58
C ASP A 116 10.04 7.97 -5.36
N VAL A 117 11.32 8.11 -5.60
CA VAL A 117 12.35 8.38 -4.59
C VAL A 117 12.65 9.86 -4.68
N ILE A 118 12.30 10.61 -3.64
CA ILE A 118 12.61 12.03 -3.53
C ILE A 118 13.74 12.16 -2.53
N ILE A 119 14.80 12.86 -2.90
CA ILE A 119 15.98 13.08 -2.07
C ILE A 119 16.13 14.57 -1.85
N ASP A 120 16.28 14.96 -0.59
CA ASP A 120 16.49 16.35 -0.18
C ASP A 120 18.00 16.66 -0.19
N ALA A 121 18.36 17.83 -0.68
CA ALA A 121 19.71 18.35 -0.52
C ALA A 121 20.05 18.48 0.98
N PRO A 122 21.28 18.23 1.41
CA PRO A 122 21.67 18.48 2.78
C PRO A 122 21.34 19.93 3.14
N SER A 123 20.66 20.15 4.28
CA SER A 123 20.36 21.51 4.73
C SER A 123 21.66 22.29 4.81
N MET A 124 21.75 23.43 4.13
CA MET A 124 22.90 24.33 4.12
C MET A 124 23.21 24.85 5.54
N GLY A 125 23.82 24.02 6.35
CA GLY A 125 24.35 24.31 7.67
C GLY A 125 25.74 23.73 7.86
N GLN A 126 26.19 22.92 6.91
CA GLN A 126 27.57 22.54 6.75
C GLN A 126 28.03 23.17 5.43
N GLU A 127 28.80 24.26 5.57
CA GLU A 127 29.56 24.87 4.50
C GLU A 127 30.33 23.73 3.82
N ALA A 128 29.88 23.32 2.63
CA ALA A 128 30.72 22.59 1.72
C ALA A 128 31.84 23.61 1.36
N ASP A 129 32.96 23.46 2.04
CA ASP A 129 34.18 24.18 1.77
C ASP A 129 34.65 23.73 0.37
N PHE A 130 34.05 24.30 -0.66
CA PHE A 130 34.57 24.21 -2.02
C PHE A 130 35.80 25.08 -2.06
N ALA A 131 36.91 24.53 -1.57
CA ALA A 131 38.25 25.10 -1.79
C ALA A 131 38.56 24.95 -3.28
N PHE A 132 38.16 25.93 -4.06
CA PHE A 132 38.78 26.15 -5.35
C PHE A 132 40.22 26.56 -5.06
N GLU A 133 41.20 25.70 -5.40
CA GLU A 133 42.58 26.10 -5.44
C GLU A 133 42.72 27.27 -6.42
N ASP A 134 43.15 28.42 -5.89
CA ASP A 134 43.40 29.69 -6.55
C ASP A 134 44.47 29.55 -7.66
N ASP A 135 44.11 29.11 -8.85
CA ASP A 135 45.02 29.12 -10.01
C ASP A 135 44.29 29.45 -11.34
N PHE A 136 43.28 30.30 -11.29
CA PHE A 136 42.61 30.81 -12.52
C PHE A 136 42.73 32.33 -12.63
N ASP A 137 43.24 32.79 -13.78
CA ASP A 137 43.48 34.14 -14.25
C ASP A 137 42.25 35.07 -14.05
N GLU A 138 42.47 36.24 -13.38
CA GLU A 138 41.47 37.17 -12.81
C GLU A 138 40.44 37.80 -13.79
N GLY A 139 40.21 37.29 -14.96
CA GLY A 139 39.34 37.96 -15.94
C GLY A 139 38.20 37.13 -16.53
N PHE A 140 38.26 35.80 -16.42
CA PHE A 140 37.26 34.91 -17.01
C PHE A 140 36.53 34.05 -15.94
N GLY A 141 37.05 34.08 -14.71
CA GLY A 141 36.61 33.23 -13.60
C GLY A 141 35.32 33.71 -12.92
N ASP A 142 35.12 35.02 -12.78
CA ASP A 142 33.98 35.54 -11.99
C ASP A 142 32.62 35.25 -12.63
N SER A 143 32.50 35.36 -13.97
CA SER A 143 31.23 35.06 -14.64
C SER A 143 30.92 33.56 -14.70
N LEU A 144 31.94 32.71 -14.78
CA LEU A 144 31.79 31.25 -14.75
C LEU A 144 31.53 30.74 -13.31
N ALA A 145 32.14 31.35 -12.33
CA ALA A 145 31.91 31.03 -10.93
C ALA A 145 30.45 31.36 -10.49
N ASP A 146 29.93 32.51 -10.96
CA ASP A 146 28.53 32.88 -10.74
C ASP A 146 27.56 31.92 -11.46
N GLU A 147 27.86 31.53 -12.71
CA GLU A 147 27.07 30.54 -13.44
C GLU A 147 27.10 29.16 -12.78
N ILE A 148 28.20 28.72 -12.19
CA ILE A 148 28.35 27.46 -11.46
C ILE A 148 27.56 27.54 -10.12
N GLN A 149 27.56 28.67 -9.44
CA GLN A 149 26.79 28.89 -8.20
C GLN A 149 25.29 28.94 -8.45
N GLU A 150 24.83 29.42 -9.61
CA GLU A 150 23.41 29.39 -10.02
C GLU A 150 22.94 28.00 -10.48
N GLN A 151 23.84 27.04 -10.67
CA GLN A 151 23.55 25.72 -11.24
C GLN A 151 22.70 24.82 -10.35
N GLY A 152 22.65 25.10 -9.02
CA GLY A 152 21.92 24.31 -8.04
C GLY A 152 22.66 23.05 -7.58
N TYR A 153 22.39 22.63 -6.36
CA TYR A 153 23.09 21.52 -5.68
C TYR A 153 23.11 20.21 -6.49
N TRP A 154 22.01 19.84 -7.10
CA TRP A 154 21.86 18.54 -7.77
C TRP A 154 22.51 18.46 -9.15
N PHE A 155 22.89 19.59 -9.75
CA PHE A 155 23.40 19.64 -11.13
C PHE A 155 24.93 19.72 -11.18
N THR A 156 25.62 19.18 -10.19
CA THR A 156 27.06 19.03 -10.13
C THR A 156 27.49 17.62 -10.54
N SER A 157 28.68 17.47 -11.07
CA SER A 157 29.22 16.18 -11.52
C SER A 157 29.21 15.13 -10.42
N GLU A 158 29.59 15.50 -9.19
CA GLU A 158 29.61 14.60 -8.04
C GLU A 158 28.21 14.12 -7.65
N ASN A 159 27.26 15.05 -7.53
CA ASN A 159 25.88 14.71 -7.15
C ASN A 159 25.15 13.94 -8.25
N LEU A 160 25.45 14.21 -9.52
CA LEU A 160 24.94 13.43 -10.64
C LEU A 160 25.45 11.99 -10.65
N ILE A 161 26.73 11.76 -10.29
CA ILE A 161 27.30 10.41 -10.13
C ILE A 161 26.59 9.67 -8.99
N PHE A 162 26.31 10.35 -7.89
CA PHE A 162 25.55 9.78 -6.78
C PHE A 162 24.13 9.40 -7.24
N LEU A 163 23.41 10.30 -7.93
CA LEU A 163 22.09 10.03 -8.47
C LEU A 163 22.10 8.91 -9.52
N GLU A 164 23.14 8.85 -10.35
CA GLU A 164 23.32 7.77 -11.31
C GLU A 164 23.45 6.40 -10.62
N SER A 165 24.19 6.35 -9.51
CA SER A 165 24.36 5.11 -8.74
C SER A 165 23.03 4.58 -8.19
N ILE A 166 22.17 5.47 -7.68
CA ILE A 166 20.80 5.10 -7.22
C ILE A 166 19.91 4.73 -8.42
N HIS A 167 20.02 5.46 -9.53
CA HIS A 167 19.30 5.17 -10.77
C HIS A 167 19.62 3.75 -11.26
N ASP A 168 20.90 3.41 -11.38
CA ASP A 168 21.35 2.12 -11.88
C ASP A 168 21.00 0.98 -10.91
N TYR A 169 21.09 1.24 -9.60
CA TYR A 169 20.61 0.29 -8.59
C TYR A 169 19.11 -0.01 -8.78
N LEU A 170 18.29 1.02 -8.93
CA LEU A 170 16.85 0.85 -9.15
C LEU A 170 16.57 0.13 -10.49
N GLU A 171 17.27 0.50 -11.57
CA GLU A 171 17.09 -0.12 -12.89
C GLU A 171 17.54 -1.59 -12.91
N GLY A 172 18.48 -1.96 -12.05
CA GLY A 172 18.95 -3.34 -11.87
C GLY A 172 17.98 -4.26 -11.12
N ARG A 173 16.90 -3.74 -10.54
CA ARG A 173 15.90 -4.52 -9.80
C ARG A 173 14.92 -5.19 -10.76
N ASN A 174 14.62 -6.46 -10.52
CA ASN A 174 13.68 -7.23 -11.36
C ASN A 174 12.23 -6.70 -11.32
N GLU A 175 11.88 -6.03 -10.23
CA GLU A 175 10.55 -5.47 -9.99
C GLU A 175 10.34 -4.15 -10.75
N ILE A 176 11.44 -3.52 -11.21
CA ILE A 176 11.44 -2.23 -11.88
C ILE A 176 11.73 -2.44 -13.36
N GLY A 177 10.89 -1.90 -14.21
CA GLY A 177 11.06 -2.02 -15.65
C GLY A 177 11.70 -0.78 -16.30
N LYS A 178 11.59 0.40 -15.69
CA LYS A 178 12.19 1.64 -16.17
C LYS A 178 12.37 2.64 -15.05
N VAL A 179 13.52 3.29 -15.02
CA VAL A 179 13.78 4.44 -14.15
C VAL A 179 13.92 5.71 -14.98
N LEU A 180 13.37 6.79 -14.48
CA LEU A 180 13.47 8.13 -15.06
C LEU A 180 13.96 9.10 -14.00
N SER A 181 15.00 9.84 -14.31
CA SER A 181 15.61 10.84 -13.42
C SER A 181 16.39 11.87 -14.24
N VAL A 182 16.95 12.86 -13.62
CA VAL A 182 17.90 13.79 -14.23
C VAL A 182 19.03 13.05 -14.92
N SER A 183 19.55 11.98 -14.28
CA SER A 183 20.63 11.14 -14.84
C SER A 183 20.27 10.56 -16.21
N SER A 184 18.98 10.31 -16.49
CA SER A 184 18.55 9.85 -17.82
C SER A 184 18.82 10.89 -18.92
N GLY A 185 18.63 12.18 -18.61
CA GLY A 185 18.93 13.29 -19.52
C GLY A 185 20.45 13.49 -19.69
N VAL A 186 21.19 13.44 -18.60
CA VAL A 186 22.65 13.58 -18.61
C VAL A 186 23.31 12.44 -19.40
N LYS A 187 22.88 11.19 -19.23
CA LYS A 187 23.36 10.06 -20.05
C LYS A 187 23.18 10.28 -21.56
N ILE A 188 22.07 10.90 -21.96
CA ILE A 188 21.86 11.24 -23.39
C ILE A 188 22.87 12.30 -23.85
N ALA A 189 23.14 13.31 -23.03
CA ALA A 189 24.14 14.35 -23.34
C ALA A 189 25.56 13.78 -23.37
N GLU A 190 25.91 12.86 -22.48
CA GLU A 190 27.21 12.16 -22.49
C GLU A 190 27.40 11.30 -23.75
N ILE A 191 26.34 10.61 -24.21
CA ILE A 191 26.37 9.89 -25.50
C ILE A 191 26.66 10.84 -26.64
N ALA A 192 26.09 12.03 -26.64
CA ALA A 192 26.34 13.06 -27.63
C ALA A 192 27.79 13.61 -27.52
N ASN A 193 28.38 13.58 -26.32
CA ASN A 193 29.78 13.95 -26.02
C ASN A 193 30.75 12.76 -26.18
N ASN A 194 30.51 11.85 -27.09
CA ASN A 194 31.34 10.65 -27.36
C ASN A 194 31.52 9.74 -26.14
N ASN A 195 30.54 9.61 -25.28
CA ASN A 195 30.56 8.89 -24.01
C ASN A 195 31.57 9.42 -22.98
N ASN A 196 32.00 10.68 -23.12
CA ASN A 196 32.78 11.33 -22.08
C ASN A 196 31.82 11.92 -21.04
N ARG A 197 32.22 11.84 -19.76
CA ARG A 197 31.48 12.50 -18.68
C ARG A 197 31.58 14.02 -18.84
N LEU A 198 30.47 14.67 -18.50
CA LEU A 198 30.39 16.12 -18.52
C LEU A 198 31.03 16.69 -17.25
N SER A 199 31.92 17.66 -17.44
CA SER A 199 32.47 18.48 -16.33
C SER A 199 31.41 19.47 -15.82
N ASP A 200 31.61 20.05 -14.64
CA ASP A 200 30.69 21.03 -14.07
C ASP A 200 30.48 22.23 -14.99
N VAL A 201 31.53 22.68 -15.69
CA VAL A 201 31.40 23.75 -16.70
C VAL A 201 30.52 23.34 -17.87
N GLU A 202 30.67 22.11 -18.37
CA GLU A 202 29.86 21.61 -19.47
C GLU A 202 28.38 21.39 -19.03
N LEU A 203 28.16 21.01 -17.78
CA LEU A 203 26.84 20.90 -17.19
C LEU A 203 26.16 22.27 -17.05
N ALA A 204 26.90 23.29 -16.56
CA ALA A 204 26.41 24.66 -16.49
C ALA A 204 26.04 25.19 -17.86
N LEU A 205 26.93 24.99 -18.85
CA LEU A 205 26.68 25.38 -20.23
C LEU A 205 25.47 24.62 -20.83
N LEU A 206 25.33 23.32 -20.52
CA LEU A 206 24.18 22.53 -20.97
C LEU A 206 22.88 23.10 -20.41
N ARG A 207 22.85 23.46 -19.11
CA ARG A 207 21.66 24.06 -18.47
C ARG A 207 21.33 25.43 -19.07
N SER A 208 22.31 26.30 -19.26
CA SER A 208 22.11 27.64 -19.79
C SER A 208 21.68 27.66 -21.28
N LEU A 209 22.05 26.64 -22.03
CA LEU A 209 21.65 26.49 -23.45
C LEU A 209 20.31 25.79 -23.65
N LEU A 210 19.72 25.19 -22.58
CA LEU A 210 18.41 24.60 -22.67
C LEU A 210 17.34 25.69 -22.88
N PRO A 211 16.48 25.59 -23.91
CA PRO A 211 15.32 26.48 -24.02
C PRO A 211 14.43 26.35 -22.78
N GLU A 212 13.88 27.45 -22.26
CA GLU A 212 12.99 27.47 -21.08
C GLU A 212 11.85 26.46 -21.16
N GLU A 213 11.32 26.22 -22.36
CA GLU A 213 10.26 25.23 -22.61
C GLU A 213 10.75 23.79 -22.35
N ILE A 214 11.99 23.48 -22.68
CA ILE A 214 12.60 22.16 -22.48
C ILE A 214 13.06 22.02 -21.03
N GLU A 215 13.65 23.05 -20.45
CA GLU A 215 14.04 23.09 -19.05
C GLU A 215 12.83 22.86 -18.15
N SER A 216 11.75 23.59 -18.37
CA SER A 216 10.51 23.46 -17.61
C SER A 216 9.84 22.08 -17.77
N GLN A 217 9.94 21.43 -18.90
CA GLN A 217 9.33 20.12 -19.13
C GLN A 217 10.20 18.95 -18.66
N LEU A 218 11.51 19.03 -18.81
CA LEU A 218 12.44 17.95 -18.47
C LEU A 218 12.99 18.08 -17.06
N LEU A 219 13.51 19.24 -16.66
CA LEU A 219 14.14 19.40 -15.36
C LEU A 219 13.13 19.59 -14.24
N SER A 220 12.11 20.41 -14.42
CA SER A 220 11.08 20.65 -13.39
C SER A 220 10.28 19.40 -13.00
N SER A 221 10.32 18.36 -13.84
CA SER A 221 9.73 17.06 -13.51
C SER A 221 10.57 16.26 -12.51
N TYR A 222 11.86 16.55 -12.40
CA TYR A 222 12.81 15.77 -11.60
C TYR A 222 13.56 16.59 -10.56
N ILE A 223 13.65 17.91 -10.71
CA ILE A 223 14.26 18.82 -9.74
C ILE A 223 13.20 19.84 -9.32
N SER A 224 13.15 20.15 -8.02
CA SER A 224 12.26 21.21 -7.51
C SER A 224 12.72 22.58 -7.98
N SER A 225 11.81 23.55 -8.00
CA SER A 225 12.10 24.93 -8.44
C SER A 225 13.09 25.68 -7.57
N ASP A 226 13.33 25.20 -6.36
CA ASP A 226 14.32 25.73 -5.40
C ASP A 226 15.63 24.90 -5.37
N ASP A 227 15.77 23.97 -6.32
CA ASP A 227 16.90 23.04 -6.45
C ASP A 227 17.22 22.22 -5.17
N ASN A 228 16.32 22.21 -4.19
CA ASN A 228 16.53 21.50 -2.92
C ASN A 228 16.17 20.02 -2.98
N GLN A 229 15.33 19.61 -3.94
CA GLN A 229 14.85 18.23 -4.04
C GLN A 229 15.07 17.67 -5.43
N VAL A 230 15.45 16.39 -5.47
CA VAL A 230 15.52 15.62 -6.71
C VAL A 230 14.61 14.40 -6.63
N ARG A 231 13.96 14.05 -7.74
CA ARG A 231 13.07 12.92 -7.86
C ARG A 231 13.58 11.91 -8.88
N LEU A 232 13.65 10.66 -8.44
CA LEU A 232 13.83 9.50 -9.31
C LEU A 232 12.49 8.75 -9.38
N THR A 233 11.94 8.57 -10.57
CA THR A 233 10.69 7.86 -10.80
C THR A 233 10.97 6.48 -11.36
N ALA A 234 10.70 5.44 -10.59
CA ALA A 234 10.81 4.05 -11.00
C ALA A 234 9.43 3.49 -11.36
N ARG A 235 9.31 2.84 -12.50
CA ARG A 235 8.09 2.13 -12.91
C ARG A 235 8.16 0.69 -12.43
N VAL A 236 7.18 0.29 -11.63
CA VAL A 236 7.07 -1.04 -11.03
C VAL A 236 6.21 -1.93 -11.92
N ILE A 237 6.70 -3.13 -12.22
CA ILE A 237 6.00 -4.14 -13.03
C ILE A 237 4.98 -4.85 -12.13
N GLU A 238 3.71 -4.47 -12.25
CA GLU A 238 2.63 -5.03 -11.43
C GLU A 238 2.30 -6.49 -11.78
N SER A 239 2.53 -6.90 -13.02
CA SER A 239 2.26 -8.26 -13.48
C SER A 239 3.30 -9.28 -13.02
N LEU A 240 4.37 -8.87 -12.35
CA LEU A 240 5.40 -9.78 -11.84
C LEU A 240 4.80 -10.76 -10.83
N GLU A 241 5.03 -12.07 -11.07
CA GLU A 241 4.56 -13.10 -10.16
C GLU A 241 5.35 -13.07 -8.85
N GLY A 242 4.63 -13.10 -7.73
CA GLY A 242 5.25 -13.08 -6.39
C GLY A 242 5.70 -11.71 -5.91
N LEU A 243 5.37 -10.62 -6.62
CA LEU A 243 5.67 -9.27 -6.14
C LEU A 243 4.94 -9.01 -4.82
N ASN A 244 5.69 -8.79 -3.76
CA ASN A 244 5.18 -8.26 -2.50
C ASN A 244 5.61 -6.80 -2.38
N ARG A 245 4.67 -5.88 -2.63
CA ARG A 245 4.95 -4.44 -2.64
C ARG A 245 5.50 -3.92 -1.33
N LYS A 246 4.99 -4.45 -0.21
CA LYS A 246 5.46 -4.04 1.11
C LYS A 246 6.93 -4.37 1.29
N THR A 247 7.30 -5.63 1.11
CA THR A 247 8.70 -6.08 1.26
C THR A 247 9.62 -5.45 0.22
N PHE A 248 9.12 -5.19 -0.98
CA PHE A 248 9.83 -4.48 -2.03
C PHE A 248 10.15 -3.03 -1.61
N ILE A 249 9.16 -2.27 -1.14
CA ILE A 249 9.36 -0.88 -0.67
C ILE A 249 10.29 -0.86 0.55
N GLU A 250 10.09 -1.76 1.53
CA GLU A 250 10.93 -1.90 2.71
C GLU A 250 12.38 -2.27 2.35
N SER A 251 12.59 -3.08 1.29
CA SER A 251 13.95 -3.39 0.83
C SER A 251 14.65 -2.19 0.21
N ILE A 252 13.93 -1.38 -0.58
CA ILE A 252 14.49 -0.15 -1.14
C ILE A 252 14.81 0.86 -0.03
N ASP A 253 13.91 1.00 0.94
CA ASP A 253 14.12 1.86 2.11
C ASP A 253 15.38 1.47 2.88
N ALA A 254 15.55 0.17 3.14
CA ALA A 254 16.74 -0.36 3.81
C ALA A 254 18.03 -0.16 2.97
N ASP A 255 17.97 -0.34 1.66
CA ASP A 255 19.13 -0.19 0.78
C ASP A 255 19.54 1.29 0.63
N LEU A 256 18.58 2.24 0.59
CA LEU A 256 18.88 3.67 0.59
C LEU A 256 19.62 4.09 1.86
N GLN A 257 19.30 3.52 3.01
CA GLN A 257 19.99 3.79 4.26
C GLN A 257 21.35 3.09 4.36
N ASN A 258 21.41 1.79 4.07
CA ASN A 258 22.57 0.96 4.38
C ASN A 258 23.62 0.97 3.26
N VAL A 259 23.21 1.10 1.99
CA VAL A 259 24.11 1.06 0.83
C VAL A 259 24.48 2.47 0.39
N PHE A 260 23.50 3.38 0.34
CA PHE A 260 23.73 4.76 -0.12
C PHE A 260 23.96 5.75 1.02
N GLY A 261 23.81 5.34 2.29
CA GLY A 261 24.14 6.15 3.46
C GLY A 261 23.20 7.33 3.70
N LEU A 262 21.98 7.30 3.14
CA LEU A 262 21.02 8.38 3.32
C LEU A 262 20.33 8.28 4.68
N ASP A 263 20.24 9.39 5.39
CA ASP A 263 19.43 9.47 6.61
C ASP A 263 17.93 9.42 6.30
N VAL A 264 17.14 8.86 7.21
CA VAL A 264 15.67 8.71 7.07
C VAL A 264 14.96 10.05 6.76
N ASN A 265 15.54 11.17 7.19
CA ASN A 265 14.98 12.49 6.95
C ASN A 265 15.46 13.14 5.64
N GLN A 266 16.43 12.52 4.95
CA GLN A 266 17.00 13.05 3.70
C GLN A 266 16.31 12.55 2.45
N TYR A 267 15.43 11.54 2.59
CA TYR A 267 14.69 11.02 1.45
C TYR A 267 13.25 10.67 1.82
N SER A 268 12.41 10.57 0.84
CA SER A 268 11.04 10.07 1.01
C SER A 268 10.65 9.16 -0.15
N LEU A 269 10.05 8.02 0.20
CA LEU A 269 9.45 7.11 -0.77
C LEU A 269 7.98 7.46 -0.95
N THR A 270 7.58 7.72 -2.18
CA THR A 270 6.19 8.09 -2.52
C THR A 270 5.78 7.47 -3.87
N GLY A 271 4.70 7.93 -4.45
CA GLY A 271 4.18 7.37 -5.69
C GLY A 271 3.01 6.41 -5.48
N ILE A 272 2.43 5.97 -6.58
CA ILE A 272 1.23 5.12 -6.57
C ILE A 272 1.49 3.80 -5.84
N SER A 273 2.66 3.19 -6.03
CA SER A 273 3.03 1.93 -5.37
C SER A 273 3.01 2.02 -3.85
N VAL A 274 3.56 3.12 -3.28
CA VAL A 274 3.61 3.35 -1.83
C VAL A 274 2.22 3.65 -1.27
N ILE A 275 1.48 4.56 -1.92
CA ILE A 275 0.12 4.93 -1.50
C ILE A 275 -0.77 3.70 -1.50
N TYR A 276 -0.69 2.88 -2.54
CA TYR A 276 -1.50 1.68 -2.69
C TYR A 276 -1.15 0.61 -1.64
N SER A 277 0.14 0.38 -1.39
CA SER A 277 0.61 -0.51 -0.32
C SER A 277 0.10 -0.07 1.06
N ASN A 278 0.25 1.20 1.39
CA ASN A 278 -0.20 1.76 2.66
C ASN A 278 -1.74 1.70 2.82
N LEU A 279 -2.47 1.94 1.73
CA LEU A 279 -3.92 1.85 1.71
C LEU A 279 -4.38 0.41 1.96
N LEU A 280 -3.81 -0.56 1.28
CA LEU A 280 -4.13 -1.97 1.49
C LEU A 280 -3.83 -2.41 2.92
N GLN A 281 -2.65 -2.09 3.45
CA GLN A 281 -2.29 -2.43 4.83
C GLN A 281 -3.26 -1.80 5.85
N SER A 282 -3.64 -0.54 5.63
CA SER A 282 -4.61 0.16 6.48
C SER A 282 -6.00 -0.47 6.42
N LEU A 283 -6.44 -0.88 5.23
CA LEU A 283 -7.73 -1.58 5.06
C LEU A 283 -7.73 -2.92 5.78
N PHE A 284 -6.71 -3.75 5.59
CA PHE A 284 -6.61 -5.04 6.25
C PHE A 284 -6.48 -4.90 7.77
N GLY A 285 -5.65 -3.97 8.25
CA GLY A 285 -5.56 -3.66 9.67
C GLY A 285 -6.91 -3.25 10.28
N SER A 286 -7.67 -2.44 9.57
CA SER A 286 -9.02 -2.03 9.98
C SER A 286 -10.01 -3.19 9.98
N LEU A 287 -9.95 -4.09 8.97
CA LEU A 287 -10.80 -5.28 8.91
C LEU A 287 -10.52 -6.22 10.08
N PHE A 288 -9.26 -6.56 10.35
CA PHE A 288 -8.90 -7.40 11.49
C PHE A 288 -9.24 -6.74 12.82
N GLY A 289 -9.04 -5.43 12.95
CA GLY A 289 -9.41 -4.67 14.14
C GLY A 289 -10.91 -4.73 14.41
N SER A 290 -11.74 -4.46 13.41
CA SER A 290 -13.20 -4.51 13.53
C SER A 290 -13.70 -5.92 13.83
N MET A 291 -13.14 -6.94 13.17
CA MET A 291 -13.46 -8.35 13.42
C MET A 291 -13.14 -8.75 14.87
N SER A 292 -11.99 -8.33 15.39
CA SER A 292 -11.60 -8.58 16.78
C SER A 292 -12.58 -7.97 17.77
N ILE A 293 -13.03 -6.73 17.55
CA ILE A 293 -14.03 -6.07 18.39
C ILE A 293 -15.34 -6.85 18.40
N VAL A 294 -15.80 -7.34 17.23
CA VAL A 294 -17.02 -8.16 17.11
C VAL A 294 -16.86 -9.46 17.89
N PHE A 295 -15.73 -10.17 17.77
CA PHE A 295 -15.50 -11.41 18.50
C PHE A 295 -15.47 -11.17 20.03
N VAL A 296 -14.80 -10.11 20.49
CA VAL A 296 -14.80 -9.76 21.92
C VAL A 296 -16.20 -9.44 22.40
N SER A 297 -16.98 -8.70 21.63
CA SER A 297 -18.36 -8.35 21.99
C SER A 297 -19.26 -9.60 22.11
N ILE A 298 -19.17 -10.52 21.17
CA ILE A 298 -19.92 -11.79 21.19
C ILE A 298 -19.47 -12.65 22.39
N PHE A 299 -18.17 -12.70 22.64
CA PHE A 299 -17.64 -13.43 23.80
C PHE A 299 -18.16 -12.88 25.12
N LEU A 300 -18.14 -11.56 25.31
CA LEU A 300 -18.70 -10.89 26.48
C LEU A 300 -20.21 -11.17 26.63
N MET A 301 -20.95 -11.14 25.53
CA MET A 301 -22.37 -11.50 25.52
C MET A 301 -22.59 -12.93 26.00
N PHE A 302 -21.82 -13.90 25.50
CA PHE A 302 -21.90 -15.29 25.97
C PHE A 302 -21.48 -15.44 27.43
N LEU A 303 -20.47 -14.70 27.87
CA LEU A 303 -20.02 -14.72 29.27
C LEU A 303 -21.12 -14.23 30.21
N ILE A 304 -21.84 -13.17 29.85
CA ILE A 304 -22.98 -12.65 30.62
C ILE A 304 -24.13 -13.66 30.60
N LEU A 305 -24.41 -14.25 29.44
CA LEU A 305 -25.53 -15.17 29.25
C LEU A 305 -25.33 -16.49 29.99
N PHE A 306 -24.15 -17.11 29.85
CA PHE A 306 -23.85 -18.42 30.45
C PHE A 306 -23.27 -18.35 31.86
N LYS A 307 -22.79 -17.18 32.29
CA LYS A 307 -22.10 -16.97 33.56
C LYS A 307 -20.99 -17.99 33.80
N SER A 308 -20.40 -18.54 32.77
CA SER A 308 -19.36 -19.57 32.80
C SER A 308 -18.39 -19.33 31.62
N LEU A 309 -17.10 -19.20 31.96
CA LEU A 309 -16.03 -18.98 31.00
C LEU A 309 -15.93 -20.14 30.00
N ASN A 310 -16.02 -21.38 30.48
CA ASN A 310 -15.90 -22.57 29.65
C ASN A 310 -17.04 -22.67 28.62
N LEU A 311 -18.28 -22.34 29.03
CA LEU A 311 -19.41 -22.34 28.13
C LEU A 311 -19.36 -21.19 27.13
N ALA A 312 -18.86 -20.02 27.54
CA ALA A 312 -18.65 -18.89 26.64
C ALA A 312 -17.59 -19.21 25.59
N LEU A 313 -16.47 -19.81 25.97
CA LEU A 313 -15.44 -20.25 25.03
C LEU A 313 -15.95 -21.32 24.07
N LEU A 314 -16.72 -22.30 24.57
CA LEU A 314 -17.33 -23.32 23.72
C LEU A 314 -18.30 -22.71 22.70
N GLY A 315 -19.08 -21.72 23.12
CA GLY A 315 -19.99 -20.98 22.25
C GLY A 315 -19.30 -20.17 21.15
N MET A 316 -18.03 -19.79 21.34
CA MET A 316 -17.23 -19.07 20.34
C MET A 316 -16.68 -19.98 19.23
N VAL A 317 -16.54 -21.29 19.48
CA VAL A 317 -15.97 -22.25 18.51
C VAL A 317 -16.64 -22.18 17.12
N PRO A 318 -17.99 -22.20 17.00
CA PRO A 318 -18.64 -22.10 15.69
C PRO A 318 -18.33 -20.78 14.97
N ASN A 319 -18.21 -19.67 15.71
CA ASN A 319 -17.89 -18.36 15.14
C ASN A 319 -16.47 -18.33 14.57
N PHE A 320 -15.48 -18.88 15.29
CA PHE A 320 -14.11 -19.01 14.79
C PHE A 320 -14.04 -19.94 13.58
N LEU A 321 -14.79 -21.05 13.59
CA LEU A 321 -14.85 -21.97 12.47
C LEU A 321 -15.42 -21.34 11.22
N SER A 322 -16.52 -20.59 11.35
CA SER A 322 -17.15 -19.93 10.21
C SER A 322 -16.24 -18.83 9.63
N ALA A 323 -15.62 -18.01 10.48
CA ALA A 323 -14.69 -16.99 10.04
C ALA A 323 -13.45 -17.59 9.38
N GLY A 324 -12.87 -18.65 9.98
CA GLY A 324 -11.74 -19.36 9.41
C GLY A 324 -12.09 -20.03 8.08
N ALA A 325 -13.26 -20.62 7.94
CA ALA A 325 -13.72 -21.21 6.68
C ALA A 325 -13.84 -20.15 5.58
N VAL A 326 -14.37 -18.96 5.87
CA VAL A 326 -14.48 -17.87 4.89
C VAL A 326 -13.09 -17.41 4.46
N ILE A 327 -12.19 -17.13 5.41
CA ILE A 327 -10.83 -16.66 5.10
C ILE A 327 -10.04 -17.74 4.34
N GLY A 328 -10.24 -19.01 4.68
CA GLY A 328 -9.50 -20.12 4.07
C GLY A 328 -10.01 -20.54 2.68
N THR A 329 -11.16 -20.02 2.23
CA THR A 329 -11.75 -20.31 0.90
C THR A 329 -11.51 -19.17 -0.11
N ILE A 330 -11.05 -18.02 0.33
CA ILE A 330 -10.64 -16.88 -0.50
C ILE A 330 -9.23 -17.11 -1.02
#